data_1aa44bc374625f9dc1de0abcb9e876d2
#
_entry.id   1aa44bc374625f9dc1de0abcb9e876d2
#
_cell.length_a   1.000
_cell.length_b   1.000
_cell.length_c   1.000
_cell.angle_alpha   90.00
_cell.angle_beta   90.00
_cell.angle_gamma   90.00
#
_symmetry.space_group_name_H-M   'P 1'
#
loop_
_entity.id
_entity.type
_entity.pdbx_description
1 polymer ?
#
loop_
_entity_poly.entity_id
_entity_poly.type
_entity_poly.pdbx_seq_one_letter_code
_entity_poly.pdbx_strand_id
1 'polypeptide(L)'
;MSQTIQPVSTQLQERLRIVIRDVPDFPKPGILFKDITPILLDVDLCKDIVDGMYTAFADQKIDGIVGVESRGFLFGLMLAQKFRVPFIPIRKKGKLPYKTVSYEYKLEYGSATMEVHADAISAGSNLLVHDDLLATGGTAAAAAELIRGQGGSVAGFCFLVSLGFLNGQQVLNQYSQKTISLINY
;
A
#
# COMPACT_ATOMS: atom_id res chain seq x y z
N MET A 1 3.71 26.46 -3.66
CA MET A 1 3.68 26.03 -5.08
C MET A 1 2.95 24.71 -5.12
N SER A 2 1.78 24.65 -5.76
CA SER A 2 0.98 23.44 -5.88
C SER A 2 1.72 22.49 -6.81
N GLN A 3 2.28 21.41 -6.27
CA GLN A 3 2.89 20.35 -7.09
C GLN A 3 1.78 19.64 -7.84
N THR A 4 1.77 19.78 -9.16
CA THR A 4 0.88 19.03 -10.03
C THR A 4 1.32 17.57 -9.97
N ILE A 5 0.55 16.75 -9.25
CA ILE A 5 0.72 15.29 -9.26
C ILE A 5 0.56 14.87 -10.73
N GLN A 6 1.60 14.26 -11.30
CA GLN A 6 1.51 13.72 -12.65
C GLN A 6 0.42 12.63 -12.66
N PRO A 7 -0.65 12.80 -13.45
CA PRO A 7 -1.72 11.82 -13.46
C PRO A 7 -1.18 10.48 -13.99
N VAL A 8 -1.62 9.39 -13.35
CA VAL A 8 -1.39 8.03 -13.87
C VAL A 8 -1.86 7.99 -15.33
N SER A 9 -1.06 7.41 -16.22
CA SER A 9 -1.39 7.32 -17.64
C SER A 9 -2.78 6.71 -17.84
N THR A 10 -3.62 7.36 -18.63
CA THR A 10 -4.97 6.85 -18.99
C THR A 10 -4.89 5.45 -19.60
N GLN A 11 -3.87 5.19 -20.42
CA GLN A 11 -3.64 3.88 -21.01
C GLN A 11 -3.37 2.78 -19.96
N LEU A 12 -2.59 3.08 -18.92
CA LEU A 12 -2.37 2.14 -17.82
C LEU A 12 -3.68 1.86 -17.07
N GLN A 13 -4.46 2.89 -16.79
CA GLN A 13 -5.76 2.74 -16.12
C GLN A 13 -6.73 1.88 -16.93
N GLU A 14 -6.80 2.05 -18.23
CA GLU A 14 -7.64 1.24 -19.13
C GLU A 14 -7.20 -0.24 -19.12
N ARG A 15 -5.88 -0.52 -19.23
CA ARG A 15 -5.36 -1.89 -19.12
C ARG A 15 -5.72 -2.51 -17.78
N LEU A 16 -5.57 -1.77 -16.68
CA LEU A 16 -5.92 -2.25 -15.34
C LEU A 16 -7.42 -2.60 -15.23
N ARG A 17 -8.31 -1.77 -15.80
CA ARG A 17 -9.77 -2.03 -15.79
C ARG A 17 -10.14 -3.33 -16.53
N ILE A 18 -9.42 -3.64 -17.60
CA ILE A 18 -9.68 -4.86 -18.39
C ILE A 18 -9.18 -6.11 -17.66
N VAL A 19 -8.02 -6.02 -16.99
CA VAL A 19 -7.34 -7.18 -16.42
C VAL A 19 -7.80 -7.49 -14.99
N ILE A 20 -8.15 -6.48 -14.19
CA ILE A 20 -8.69 -6.68 -12.83
C ILE A 20 -10.04 -7.39 -12.92
N ARG A 21 -10.14 -8.54 -12.27
CA ARG A 21 -11.34 -9.39 -12.31
C ARG A 21 -12.32 -8.99 -11.22
N ASP A 22 -13.58 -8.82 -11.59
CA ASP A 22 -14.68 -8.67 -10.65
C ASP A 22 -15.17 -10.05 -10.19
N VAL A 23 -15.15 -10.29 -8.88
CA VAL A 23 -15.65 -11.51 -8.25
C VAL A 23 -16.82 -11.13 -7.33
N PRO A 24 -18.07 -11.34 -7.76
CA PRO A 24 -19.20 -11.06 -6.93
C PRO A 24 -19.30 -12.02 -5.74
N ASP A 25 -19.88 -11.53 -4.64
CA ASP A 25 -20.18 -12.29 -3.43
C ASP A 25 -18.97 -12.95 -2.77
N PHE A 26 -17.78 -12.35 -2.86
CA PHE A 26 -16.55 -12.82 -2.21
C PHE A 26 -15.98 -11.74 -1.26
N PRO A 27 -15.53 -12.09 -0.01
CA PRO A 27 -15.58 -13.41 0.65
C PRO A 27 -16.97 -13.74 1.25
N LYS A 28 -17.93 -12.84 1.11
CA LYS A 28 -19.31 -13.01 1.58
C LYS A 28 -20.31 -12.29 0.65
N PRO A 29 -21.60 -12.70 0.65
CA PRO A 29 -22.62 -12.07 -0.17
C PRO A 29 -22.66 -10.55 -0.05
N GLY A 30 -22.86 -9.86 -1.17
CA GLY A 30 -22.95 -8.40 -1.28
C GLY A 30 -21.61 -7.67 -1.46
N ILE A 31 -20.47 -8.39 -1.43
CA ILE A 31 -19.15 -7.81 -1.70
C ILE A 31 -18.73 -8.11 -3.14
N LEU A 32 -18.37 -7.04 -3.87
CA LEU A 32 -17.70 -7.15 -5.17
C LEU A 32 -16.20 -7.05 -4.98
N PHE A 33 -15.53 -8.19 -5.00
CA PHE A 33 -14.09 -8.27 -4.78
C PHE A 33 -13.32 -7.97 -6.07
N LYS A 34 -12.28 -7.14 -5.97
CA LYS A 34 -11.37 -6.81 -7.07
C LYS A 34 -10.16 -7.73 -7.02
N ASP A 35 -10.15 -8.75 -7.87
CA ASP A 35 -9.05 -9.72 -7.95
C ASP A 35 -7.96 -9.19 -8.88
N ILE A 36 -6.80 -8.89 -8.30
CA ILE A 36 -5.62 -8.41 -9.02
C ILE A 36 -4.72 -9.54 -9.55
N THR A 37 -4.99 -10.80 -9.19
CA THR A 37 -4.09 -11.91 -9.54
C THR A 37 -3.88 -12.09 -11.04
N PRO A 38 -4.85 -11.82 -11.94
CA PRO A 38 -4.61 -11.90 -13.38
C PRO A 38 -3.49 -10.94 -13.86
N ILE A 39 -3.25 -9.81 -13.17
CA ILE A 39 -2.18 -8.87 -13.50
C ILE A 39 -0.81 -9.54 -13.44
N LEU A 40 -0.62 -10.46 -12.48
CA LEU A 40 0.66 -11.13 -12.24
C LEU A 40 1.07 -12.07 -13.39
N LEU A 41 0.17 -12.35 -14.32
CA LEU A 41 0.43 -13.15 -15.53
C LEU A 41 0.94 -12.29 -16.70
N ASP A 42 0.88 -10.95 -16.58
CA ASP A 42 1.35 -9.99 -17.59
C ASP A 42 2.58 -9.23 -17.03
N VAL A 43 3.77 -9.67 -17.46
CA VAL A 43 5.05 -9.11 -16.97
C VAL A 43 5.22 -7.64 -17.36
N ASP A 44 4.76 -7.26 -18.55
CA ASP A 44 4.84 -5.87 -19.03
C ASP A 44 3.89 -4.97 -18.24
N LEU A 45 2.69 -5.45 -17.93
CA LEU A 45 1.75 -4.73 -17.09
C LEU A 45 2.28 -4.57 -15.66
N CYS A 46 2.90 -5.61 -15.08
CA CYS A 46 3.56 -5.50 -13.77
C CYS A 46 4.64 -4.42 -13.79
N LYS A 47 5.46 -4.37 -14.84
CA LYS A 47 6.49 -3.35 -15.01
C LYS A 47 5.87 -1.94 -15.11
N ASP A 48 4.84 -1.76 -15.93
CA ASP A 48 4.16 -0.46 -16.12
C ASP A 48 3.54 0.04 -14.80
N ILE A 49 2.97 -0.87 -13.99
CA ILE A 49 2.45 -0.58 -12.65
C ILE A 49 3.56 -0.02 -11.75
N VAL A 50 4.69 -0.72 -11.67
CA VAL A 50 5.83 -0.29 -10.83
C VAL A 50 6.41 1.04 -11.31
N ASP A 51 6.50 1.24 -12.62
CA ASP A 51 6.98 2.49 -13.22
C ASP A 51 6.03 3.66 -12.91
N GLY A 52 4.71 3.42 -12.97
CA GLY A 52 3.70 4.42 -12.60
C GLY A 52 3.77 4.81 -11.12
N MET A 53 3.88 3.81 -10.24
CA MET A 53 4.04 4.03 -8.80
C MET A 53 5.34 4.79 -8.49
N TYR A 54 6.45 4.38 -9.09
CA TYR A 54 7.74 5.04 -8.94
C TYR A 54 7.68 6.51 -9.37
N THR A 55 7.13 6.78 -10.54
CA THR A 55 7.03 8.14 -11.10
C THR A 55 6.23 9.07 -10.19
N ALA A 56 5.17 8.55 -9.56
CA ALA A 56 4.35 9.34 -8.65
C ALA A 56 5.10 9.81 -7.38
N PHE A 57 6.20 9.16 -7.02
CA PHE A 57 7.00 9.48 -5.82
C PHE A 57 8.48 9.79 -6.12
N ALA A 58 8.86 9.92 -7.40
CA ALA A 58 10.25 10.13 -7.81
C ALA A 58 10.86 11.46 -7.32
N ASP A 59 10.01 12.42 -6.96
CA ASP A 59 10.37 13.75 -6.43
C ASP A 59 10.62 13.73 -4.90
N GLN A 60 10.37 12.59 -4.24
CA GLN A 60 10.51 12.47 -2.79
C GLN A 60 11.70 11.60 -2.40
N LYS A 61 12.29 11.95 -1.25
CA LYS A 61 13.26 11.07 -0.61
C LYS A 61 12.51 9.92 0.06
N ILE A 62 12.69 8.72 -0.45
CA ILE A 62 12.16 7.47 0.10
C ILE A 62 13.33 6.66 0.63
N ASP A 63 13.30 6.31 1.93
CA ASP A 63 14.35 5.53 2.59
C ASP A 63 14.01 4.03 2.68
N GLY A 64 12.76 3.64 2.41
CA GLY A 64 12.29 2.25 2.39
C GLY A 64 10.85 2.13 1.94
N ILE A 65 10.48 0.93 1.48
CA ILE A 65 9.10 0.58 1.12
C ILE A 65 8.55 -0.36 2.18
N VAL A 66 7.46 0.03 2.79
CA VAL A 66 6.69 -0.79 3.73
C VAL A 66 5.57 -1.48 2.99
N GLY A 67 5.61 -2.80 2.91
CA GLY A 67 4.57 -3.60 2.28
C GLY A 67 3.67 -4.28 3.30
N VAL A 68 2.35 -4.24 3.07
CA VAL A 68 1.35 -4.81 3.96
C VAL A 68 0.97 -6.22 3.54
N GLU A 69 0.91 -7.16 4.50
CA GLU A 69 0.55 -8.57 4.23
C GLU A 69 -0.87 -8.69 3.68
N SER A 70 -1.02 -9.46 2.64
CA SER A 70 -0.01 -10.23 1.91
C SER A 70 0.19 -9.70 0.48
N ARG A 71 -0.86 -9.10 -0.13
CA ARG A 71 -0.82 -8.67 -1.54
C ARG A 71 0.02 -7.42 -1.76
N GLY A 72 0.18 -6.58 -0.72
CA GLY A 72 1.12 -5.46 -0.74
C GLY A 72 2.59 -5.87 -0.87
N PHE A 73 2.93 -7.16 -0.66
CA PHE A 73 4.29 -7.65 -0.87
C PHE A 73 4.65 -7.78 -2.36
N LEU A 74 3.67 -8.06 -3.20
CA LEU A 74 3.90 -8.37 -4.61
C LEU A 74 4.55 -7.20 -5.35
N PHE A 75 3.88 -6.08 -5.40
CA PHE A 75 4.43 -4.87 -6.02
C PHE A 75 5.34 -4.08 -5.08
N GLY A 76 5.17 -4.21 -3.75
CA GLY A 76 6.01 -3.55 -2.76
C GLY A 76 7.49 -3.92 -2.87
N LEU A 77 7.80 -5.21 -3.04
CA LEU A 77 9.18 -5.67 -3.27
C LEU A 77 9.75 -5.15 -4.60
N MET A 78 8.95 -5.19 -5.67
CA MET A 78 9.35 -4.66 -6.97
C MET A 78 9.61 -3.14 -6.91
N LEU A 79 8.76 -2.43 -6.18
CA LEU A 79 8.88 -0.99 -5.98
C LEU A 79 10.14 -0.65 -5.16
N ALA A 80 10.44 -1.42 -4.11
CA ALA A 80 11.68 -1.27 -3.32
C ALA A 80 12.93 -1.45 -4.18
N GLN A 81 12.94 -2.45 -5.06
CA GLN A 81 14.02 -2.64 -6.02
C GLN A 81 14.15 -1.46 -6.99
N LYS A 82 13.02 -0.93 -7.48
CA LYS A 82 13.01 0.23 -8.38
C LYS A 82 13.55 1.50 -7.73
N PHE A 83 13.20 1.74 -6.45
CA PHE A 83 13.73 2.84 -5.64
C PHE A 83 15.15 2.58 -5.13
N ARG A 84 15.65 1.35 -5.20
CA ARG A 84 16.92 0.90 -4.60
C ARG A 84 17.00 1.12 -3.09
N VAL A 85 15.91 0.79 -2.40
CA VAL A 85 15.77 0.92 -0.94
C VAL A 85 15.30 -0.40 -0.32
N PRO A 86 15.45 -0.57 1.00
CA PRO A 86 14.95 -1.76 1.71
C PRO A 86 13.44 -1.96 1.54
N PHE A 87 13.02 -3.23 1.54
CA PHE A 87 11.63 -3.64 1.68
C PHE A 87 11.37 -4.10 3.12
N ILE A 88 10.35 -3.55 3.75
CA ILE A 88 9.99 -3.79 5.15
C ILE A 88 8.60 -4.43 5.18
N PRO A 89 8.48 -5.74 5.48
CA PRO A 89 7.18 -6.40 5.56
C PRO A 89 6.48 -6.07 6.89
N ILE A 90 5.23 -5.59 6.81
CA ILE A 90 4.31 -5.52 7.94
C ILE A 90 3.32 -6.68 7.83
N ARG A 91 3.16 -7.45 8.90
CA ARG A 91 2.38 -8.69 8.90
C ARG A 91 1.37 -8.74 10.02
N LYS A 92 0.36 -9.60 9.87
CA LYS A 92 -0.55 -9.96 10.96
C LYS A 92 0.22 -10.63 12.09
N LYS A 93 -0.18 -10.38 13.34
CA LYS A 93 0.48 -10.89 14.55
C LYS A 93 0.77 -12.39 14.48
N GLY A 94 1.98 -12.77 14.88
CA GLY A 94 2.45 -14.16 14.91
C GLY A 94 2.97 -14.69 13.57
N LYS A 95 3.13 -13.83 12.56
CA LYS A 95 3.64 -14.21 11.24
C LYS A 95 5.13 -13.87 11.03
N LEU A 96 5.69 -12.99 11.86
CA LEU A 96 7.11 -12.66 11.80
C LEU A 96 7.88 -13.45 12.87
N PRO A 97 9.01 -14.07 12.51
CA PRO A 97 9.95 -14.60 13.49
C PRO A 97 10.71 -13.46 14.16
N TYR A 98 11.40 -13.74 15.29
CA TYR A 98 12.23 -12.78 16.02
C TYR A 98 11.41 -11.69 16.74
N LYS A 99 12.10 -10.65 17.26
CA LYS A 99 11.47 -9.56 18.05
C LYS A 99 10.67 -8.64 17.16
N THR A 100 9.42 -8.37 17.55
CA THR A 100 8.50 -7.50 16.81
C THR A 100 7.98 -6.38 17.69
N VAL A 101 7.57 -5.27 17.04
CA VAL A 101 6.70 -4.24 17.59
C VAL A 101 5.33 -4.43 16.98
N SER A 102 4.28 -4.36 17.80
CA SER A 102 2.91 -4.61 17.37
C SER A 102 2.04 -3.38 17.56
N TYR A 103 1.07 -3.21 16.68
CA TYR A 103 0.02 -2.21 16.82
C TYR A 103 -1.35 -2.85 16.62
N GLU A 104 -2.25 -2.68 17.61
CA GLU A 104 -3.62 -3.15 17.53
C GLU A 104 -4.53 -2.03 17.05
N TYR A 105 -5.38 -2.31 16.10
CA TYR A 105 -6.35 -1.36 15.56
C TYR A 105 -7.75 -1.97 15.48
N LYS A 106 -8.75 -1.10 15.60
CA LYS A 106 -10.16 -1.49 15.55
C LYS A 106 -10.58 -1.74 14.10
N LEU A 107 -11.34 -2.80 13.91
CA LEU A 107 -12.09 -3.08 12.70
C LEU A 107 -13.57 -2.74 12.94
N GLU A 108 -14.37 -2.76 11.89
CA GLU A 108 -15.82 -2.63 12.01
C GLU A 108 -16.40 -3.70 12.96
N TYR A 109 -15.82 -4.92 12.93
CA TYR A 109 -16.12 -6.00 13.86
C TYR A 109 -14.81 -6.54 14.45
N GLY A 110 -14.57 -6.23 15.76
CA GLY A 110 -13.39 -6.71 16.49
C GLY A 110 -12.15 -5.83 16.34
N SER A 111 -10.99 -6.43 16.56
CA SER A 111 -9.68 -5.78 16.38
C SER A 111 -8.75 -6.67 15.57
N ALA A 112 -7.75 -6.07 14.96
CA ALA A 112 -6.65 -6.75 14.30
C ALA A 112 -5.32 -6.18 14.79
N THR A 113 -4.28 -7.01 14.81
CA THR A 113 -2.94 -6.60 15.21
C THR A 113 -1.98 -6.82 14.06
N MET A 114 -1.23 -5.78 13.70
CA MET A 114 -0.12 -5.85 12.77
C MET A 114 1.19 -5.75 13.52
N GLU A 115 2.25 -6.31 12.96
CA GLU A 115 3.59 -6.29 13.53
C GLU A 115 4.66 -6.06 12.49
N VAL A 116 5.77 -5.50 12.93
CA VAL A 116 6.99 -5.29 12.17
C VAL A 116 8.18 -5.67 13.03
N HIS A 117 9.29 -6.10 12.43
CA HIS A 117 10.52 -6.37 13.21
C HIS A 117 10.99 -5.12 13.93
N ALA A 118 11.40 -5.27 15.19
CA ALA A 118 11.79 -4.16 16.06
C ALA A 118 13.05 -3.39 15.56
N ASP A 119 13.83 -4.00 14.69
CA ASP A 119 15.06 -3.46 14.09
C ASP A 119 14.92 -3.09 12.61
N ALA A 120 13.70 -3.16 12.06
CA ALA A 120 13.48 -2.93 10.62
C ALA A 120 13.36 -1.45 10.24
N ILE A 121 12.98 -0.58 11.17
CA ILE A 121 12.75 0.85 10.92
C ILE A 121 13.74 1.68 11.72
N SER A 122 14.59 2.41 11.05
CA SER A 122 15.51 3.36 11.69
C SER A 122 14.80 4.68 12.00
N ALA A 123 15.09 5.25 13.16
CA ALA A 123 14.57 6.57 13.51
C ALA A 123 14.99 7.63 12.46
N GLY A 124 14.05 8.48 12.08
CA GLY A 124 14.23 9.52 11.06
C GLY A 124 14.10 9.05 9.61
N SER A 125 13.89 7.73 9.35
CA SER A 125 13.63 7.26 7.99
C SER A 125 12.26 7.71 7.49
N ASN A 126 12.19 8.03 6.18
CA ASN A 126 10.97 8.45 5.49
C ASN A 126 10.48 7.32 4.58
N LEU A 127 9.37 6.67 4.94
CA LEU A 127 8.94 5.40 4.38
C LEU A 127 7.67 5.56 3.54
N LEU A 128 7.63 4.88 2.40
CA LEU A 128 6.45 4.79 1.55
C LEU A 128 5.68 3.50 1.90
N VAL A 129 4.41 3.65 2.30
CA VAL A 129 3.53 2.52 2.59
C VAL A 129 2.84 2.06 1.32
N HIS A 130 2.93 0.76 1.04
CA HIS A 130 2.29 0.13 -0.11
C HIS A 130 1.38 -1.03 0.30
N ASP A 131 0.18 -1.06 -0.27
CA ASP A 131 -0.71 -2.21 -0.32
C ASP A 131 -1.36 -2.29 -1.71
N ASP A 132 -1.97 -3.40 -2.04
CA ASP A 132 -2.65 -3.55 -3.33
C ASP A 132 -3.96 -2.76 -3.39
N LEU A 133 -4.69 -2.65 -2.27
CA LEU A 133 -6.02 -2.05 -2.25
C LEU A 133 -6.22 -1.13 -1.04
N LEU A 134 -6.70 0.07 -1.30
CA LEU A 134 -7.22 1.00 -0.30
C LEU A 134 -8.75 0.83 -0.18
N ALA A 135 -9.20 0.27 0.94
CA ALA A 135 -10.61 0.23 1.32
C ALA A 135 -10.92 1.33 2.36
N THR A 136 -11.11 0.96 3.62
CA THR A 136 -11.36 1.91 4.71
C THR A 136 -10.11 2.62 5.24
N GLY A 137 -8.92 2.19 4.85
CA GLY A 137 -7.64 2.78 5.28
C GLY A 137 -7.10 2.26 6.62
N GLY A 138 -7.85 1.46 7.36
CA GLY A 138 -7.45 1.01 8.69
C GLY A 138 -6.11 0.25 8.74
N THR A 139 -5.88 -0.66 7.80
CA THR A 139 -4.65 -1.44 7.74
C THR A 139 -3.43 -0.57 7.39
N ALA A 140 -3.57 0.34 6.43
CA ALA A 140 -2.50 1.27 6.06
C ALA A 140 -2.22 2.29 7.18
N ALA A 141 -3.25 2.72 7.92
CA ALA A 141 -3.10 3.54 9.12
C ALA A 141 -2.33 2.79 10.22
N ALA A 142 -2.64 1.50 10.45
CA ALA A 142 -1.88 0.68 11.40
C ALA A 142 -0.39 0.56 11.02
N ALA A 143 -0.09 0.43 9.72
CA ALA A 143 1.28 0.47 9.22
C ALA A 143 1.95 1.83 9.52
N ALA A 144 1.25 2.94 9.33
CA ALA A 144 1.75 4.26 9.64
C ALA A 144 2.04 4.45 11.14
N GLU A 145 1.19 3.92 12.02
CA GLU A 145 1.42 3.95 13.48
C GLU A 145 2.66 3.12 13.88
N LEU A 146 2.87 1.96 13.27
CA LEU A 146 4.08 1.17 13.49
C LEU A 146 5.35 1.92 13.07
N ILE A 147 5.30 2.63 11.93
CA ILE A 147 6.40 3.49 11.47
C ILE A 147 6.69 4.60 12.47
N ARG A 148 5.66 5.35 12.88
CA ARG A 148 5.78 6.45 13.84
C ARG A 148 6.27 5.97 15.20
N GLY A 149 5.77 4.82 15.67
CA GLY A 149 6.16 4.22 16.95
C GLY A 149 7.64 3.84 17.02
N GLN A 150 8.31 3.66 15.87
CA GLN A 150 9.76 3.41 15.78
C GLN A 150 10.56 4.67 15.39
N GLY A 151 9.93 5.85 15.39
CA GLY A 151 10.59 7.13 15.09
C GLY A 151 10.78 7.42 13.62
N GLY A 152 10.12 6.68 12.73
CA GLY A 152 10.06 6.96 11.29
C GLY A 152 8.96 7.94 10.92
N SER A 153 8.92 8.36 9.66
CA SER A 153 7.88 9.18 9.05
C SER A 153 7.29 8.51 7.81
N VAL A 154 6.06 8.88 7.47
CA VAL A 154 5.36 8.35 6.29
C VAL A 154 5.48 9.36 5.14
N ALA A 155 6.26 9.02 4.11
CA ALA A 155 6.40 9.80 2.89
C ALA A 155 5.08 9.90 2.11
N GLY A 156 4.32 8.80 2.13
CA GLY A 156 3.04 8.70 1.45
C GLY A 156 2.49 7.29 1.45
N PHE A 157 1.37 7.14 0.76
CA PHE A 157 0.70 5.87 0.55
C PHE A 157 0.54 5.60 -0.94
N CYS A 158 0.84 4.38 -1.35
CA CYS A 158 0.76 3.95 -2.74
C CYS A 158 -0.06 2.68 -2.86
N PHE A 159 -1.11 2.72 -3.66
CA PHE A 159 -2.00 1.58 -3.89
C PHE A 159 -2.14 1.29 -5.38
N LEU A 160 -2.42 0.04 -5.71
CA LEU A 160 -2.83 -0.32 -7.07
C LEU A 160 -4.29 0.11 -7.29
N VAL A 161 -5.17 -0.24 -6.35
CA VAL A 161 -6.62 0.01 -6.41
C VAL A 161 -7.05 0.85 -5.22
N SER A 162 -8.00 1.78 -5.42
CA SER A 162 -8.79 2.35 -4.31
C SER A 162 -10.29 2.13 -4.53
N LEU A 163 -11.01 1.90 -3.42
CA LEU A 163 -12.47 1.88 -3.36
C LEU A 163 -12.94 3.23 -2.80
N GLY A 164 -13.09 4.21 -3.69
CA GLY A 164 -13.32 5.62 -3.32
C GLY A 164 -14.54 5.83 -2.42
N PHE A 165 -15.58 5.03 -2.60
CA PHE A 165 -16.81 5.08 -1.80
C PHE A 165 -16.61 4.72 -0.31
N LEU A 166 -15.49 4.09 0.07
CA LEU A 166 -15.14 3.76 1.47
C LEU A 166 -14.35 4.86 2.18
N ASN A 167 -13.99 5.94 1.48
CA ASN A 167 -13.32 7.13 2.03
C ASN A 167 -12.01 6.86 2.80
N GLY A 168 -11.31 5.77 2.51
CA GLY A 168 -10.10 5.39 3.23
C GLY A 168 -8.97 6.43 3.17
N GLN A 169 -8.92 7.24 2.10
CA GLN A 169 -7.95 8.32 1.98
C GLN A 169 -8.07 9.36 3.12
N GLN A 170 -9.28 9.65 3.59
CA GLN A 170 -9.48 10.60 4.70
C GLN A 170 -8.79 10.13 5.98
N VAL A 171 -8.79 8.81 6.24
CA VAL A 171 -8.09 8.22 7.39
C VAL A 171 -6.59 8.39 7.27
N LEU A 172 -6.03 8.36 6.05
CA LEU A 172 -4.59 8.45 5.80
C LEU A 172 -4.05 9.88 5.83
N ASN A 173 -4.90 10.89 5.63
CA ASN A 173 -4.50 12.30 5.56
C ASN A 173 -3.82 12.82 6.84
N GLN A 174 -4.05 12.19 8.01
CA GLN A 174 -3.37 12.54 9.26
C GLN A 174 -1.89 12.10 9.29
N TYR A 175 -1.48 11.20 8.39
CA TYR A 175 -0.11 10.68 8.31
C TYR A 175 0.67 11.29 7.16
N SER A 176 0.03 11.42 5.99
CA SER A 176 0.59 12.06 4.81
C SER A 176 -0.54 12.56 3.91
N GLN A 177 -0.32 13.72 3.28
CA GLN A 177 -1.24 14.28 2.27
C GLN A 177 -1.05 13.60 0.90
N LYS A 178 0.00 12.82 0.70
CA LYS A 178 0.29 12.14 -0.56
C LYS A 178 -0.19 10.70 -0.53
N THR A 179 -1.38 10.47 -1.07
CA THR A 179 -1.95 9.14 -1.30
C THR A 179 -2.24 8.98 -2.78
N ILE A 180 -1.62 7.98 -3.41
CA ILE A 180 -1.77 7.68 -4.83
C ILE A 180 -2.37 6.29 -4.99
N SER A 181 -3.36 6.19 -5.87
CA SER A 181 -3.90 4.92 -6.37
C SER A 181 -3.87 4.93 -7.89
N LEU A 182 -3.42 3.84 -8.51
CA LEU A 182 -3.33 3.79 -9.98
C LEU A 182 -4.72 3.74 -10.62
N ILE A 183 -5.68 3.11 -9.95
CA ILE A 183 -7.08 3.02 -10.41
C ILE A 183 -8.04 3.21 -9.23
N ASN A 184 -9.17 3.88 -9.49
CA ASN A 184 -10.23 4.12 -8.50
C ASN A 184 -11.56 3.51 -8.99
N TYR A 185 -12.30 2.89 -8.07
CA TYR A 185 -13.64 2.36 -8.27
C TYR A 185 -14.64 3.01 -7.33
#